data_c851b6d2f336ba76324e36fa99ccd643
#
_entry.id   c851b6d2f336ba76324e36fa99ccd643
#
_cell.length_a   1.000
_cell.length_b   1.000
_cell.length_c   1.000
_cell.angle_alpha   90.00
_cell.angle_beta   90.00
_cell.angle_gamma   90.00
#
_symmetry.space_group_name_H-M   'P 1'
#
loop_
_entity.id
_entity.type
_entity.pdbx_description
1 polymer ?
#
loop_
_entity_poly.entity_id
_entity_poly.type
_entity_poly.pdbx_seq_one_letter_code
_entity_poly.pdbx_strand_id
1 'polypeptide(L)'
;MVYHHKTFILSVIGLPSNSMDKKIFNAKYELFKRKAYIIIYGTNTPLGKLFDLVLLALIVISVIMVMLETVQGVNEHLHGVLVFMEWVITVFFSMEYVLRIITNKKPYRYIFSLYGIIDLISILPMYLSFITPGAKAISVTRALRLLRIFRILDLVSFMNQGEELKMALRTSRNKIIIFIYFVSVICVLLGSLMYVIEGRENGFTSIPRSIYWCIVTMTTVGYGDIAPATTLGQMLASLIMILGYGIIAVPTGIVTAEYTKMRTQRRRCKHCNFQNPPEAKYCNQCGSPLNEPITDVDKK
;
A
#
# COMPACT_ATOMS: atom_id res chain seq x y z
N MET A 1 -46.88 22.83 27.40
CA MET A 1 -45.55 22.90 28.04
C MET A 1 -44.48 21.99 27.42
N VAL A 2 -44.83 20.97 26.65
CA VAL A 2 -43.90 20.01 26.02
C VAL A 2 -43.25 20.53 24.75
N TYR A 3 -43.84 21.53 24.07
CA TYR A 3 -43.32 22.07 22.80
C TYR A 3 -42.14 23.06 22.97
N HIS A 4 -42.03 23.73 24.11
CA HIS A 4 -40.94 24.67 24.36
C HIS A 4 -39.59 23.99 24.72
N HIS A 5 -39.64 22.80 25.25
CA HIS A 5 -38.42 22.07 25.62
C HIS A 5 -37.70 21.46 24.42
N LYS A 6 -38.43 21.07 23.36
CA LYS A 6 -37.84 20.53 22.13
C LYS A 6 -37.14 21.60 21.30
N THR A 7 -37.66 22.80 21.26
CA THR A 7 -37.04 23.93 20.55
C THR A 7 -35.77 24.43 21.22
N PHE A 8 -35.68 24.38 22.53
CA PHE A 8 -34.49 24.78 23.28
C PHE A 8 -33.32 23.78 23.10
N ILE A 9 -33.58 22.46 23.13
CA ILE A 9 -32.57 21.44 22.90
C ILE A 9 -32.04 21.49 21.45
N LEU A 10 -32.92 21.75 20.47
CA LEU A 10 -32.54 21.86 19.07
C LEU A 10 -31.71 23.13 18.78
N SER A 11 -31.90 24.22 19.55
CA SER A 11 -31.09 25.43 19.40
C SER A 11 -29.70 25.30 20.00
N VAL A 12 -29.53 24.51 21.07
CA VAL A 12 -28.22 24.22 21.70
C VAL A 12 -27.35 23.30 20.83
N ILE A 13 -27.97 22.43 20.01
CA ILE A 13 -27.28 21.52 19.09
C ILE A 13 -27.10 22.13 17.68
N GLY A 14 -27.60 23.39 17.44
CA GLY A 14 -27.48 24.07 16.14
C GLY A 14 -28.30 23.42 15.01
N LEU A 15 -29.33 22.62 15.34
CA LEU A 15 -30.19 21.97 14.35
C LEU A 15 -31.32 22.90 13.91
N PRO A 16 -31.56 23.06 12.59
CA PRO A 16 -32.56 23.99 12.06
C PRO A 16 -33.98 23.57 12.44
N SER A 17 -34.74 24.52 13.01
CA SER A 17 -36.11 24.30 13.50
C SER A 17 -37.16 24.52 12.44
N ASN A 18 -36.88 25.23 11.33
CA ASN A 18 -37.84 25.63 10.29
C ASN A 18 -37.53 24.94 8.95
N SER A 19 -38.52 24.73 8.10
CA SER A 19 -38.36 24.03 6.80
C SER A 19 -37.41 24.79 5.85
N MET A 20 -37.36 26.11 5.95
CA MET A 20 -36.46 26.97 5.18
C MET A 20 -35.03 26.87 5.66
N ASP A 21 -34.80 26.83 6.97
CA ASP A 21 -33.49 26.64 7.60
C ASP A 21 -32.90 25.24 7.27
N LYS A 22 -33.76 24.22 7.21
CA LYS A 22 -33.37 22.88 6.78
C LYS A 22 -32.87 22.85 5.33
N LYS A 23 -33.53 23.57 4.43
CA LYS A 23 -33.10 23.67 3.02
C LYS A 23 -31.77 24.41 2.89
N ILE A 24 -31.57 25.49 3.62
CA ILE A 24 -30.30 26.24 3.64
C ILE A 24 -29.18 25.41 4.26
N PHE A 25 -29.46 24.69 5.36
CA PHE A 25 -28.51 23.81 6.00
C PHE A 25 -28.09 22.68 5.06
N ASN A 26 -29.05 22.01 4.41
CA ASN A 26 -28.76 20.94 3.45
C ASN A 26 -27.96 21.48 2.25
N ALA A 27 -28.27 22.66 1.74
CA ALA A 27 -27.51 23.26 0.65
C ALA A 27 -26.06 23.58 1.06
N LYS A 28 -25.85 24.13 2.26
CA LYS A 28 -24.50 24.39 2.82
C LYS A 28 -23.73 23.09 3.05
N TYR A 29 -24.41 22.05 3.57
CA TYR A 29 -23.82 20.73 3.79
C TYR A 29 -23.36 20.09 2.48
N GLU A 30 -24.20 20.10 1.45
CA GLU A 30 -23.83 19.56 0.13
C GLU A 30 -22.69 20.37 -0.53
N LEU A 31 -22.69 21.70 -0.35
CA LEU A 31 -21.59 22.54 -0.82
C LEU A 31 -20.27 22.22 -0.09
N PHE A 32 -20.33 22.03 1.23
CA PHE A 32 -19.17 21.61 2.04
C PHE A 32 -18.66 20.23 1.59
N LYS A 33 -19.57 19.27 1.44
CA LYS A 33 -19.25 17.92 0.99
C LYS A 33 -18.58 17.92 -0.40
N ARG A 34 -19.09 18.76 -1.31
CA ARG A 34 -18.51 18.91 -2.65
C ARG A 34 -17.12 19.55 -2.61
N LYS A 35 -16.91 20.60 -1.81
CA LYS A 35 -15.59 21.22 -1.63
C LYS A 35 -14.60 20.25 -0.98
N ALA A 36 -14.99 19.58 0.07
CA ALA A 36 -14.17 18.56 0.74
C ALA A 36 -13.81 17.41 -0.21
N TYR A 37 -14.77 16.95 -1.02
CA TYR A 37 -14.52 15.93 -2.04
C TYR A 37 -13.46 16.39 -3.07
N ILE A 38 -13.53 17.65 -3.53
CA ILE A 38 -12.56 18.19 -4.49
C ILE A 38 -11.16 18.30 -3.86
N ILE A 39 -11.05 18.62 -2.57
CA ILE A 39 -9.75 18.70 -1.87
C ILE A 39 -9.17 17.30 -1.63
N ILE A 40 -10.00 16.35 -1.17
CA ILE A 40 -9.55 15.01 -0.77
C ILE A 40 -9.28 14.10 -1.97
N TYR A 41 -10.07 14.23 -3.05
CA TYR A 41 -9.96 13.36 -4.24
C TYR A 41 -9.48 14.08 -5.50
N GLY A 42 -9.35 15.41 -5.46
CA GLY A 42 -8.98 16.25 -6.61
C GLY A 42 -7.47 16.47 -6.72
N THR A 43 -6.76 15.51 -7.33
CA THR A 43 -5.29 15.58 -7.56
C THR A 43 -4.85 16.75 -8.48
N ASN A 44 -5.76 17.40 -9.18
CA ASN A 44 -5.45 18.45 -10.16
C ASN A 44 -5.55 19.88 -9.58
N THR A 45 -6.06 20.04 -8.36
CA THR A 45 -6.17 21.36 -7.72
C THR A 45 -4.94 21.66 -6.86
N PRO A 46 -4.47 22.93 -6.79
CA PRO A 46 -3.31 23.28 -5.95
C PRO A 46 -3.56 22.96 -4.46
N LEU A 47 -4.80 23.14 -3.98
CA LEU A 47 -5.18 22.78 -2.61
C LEU A 47 -5.18 21.28 -2.37
N GLY A 48 -5.63 20.47 -3.34
CA GLY A 48 -5.56 19.00 -3.25
C GLY A 48 -4.11 18.51 -3.19
N LYS A 49 -3.23 19.04 -4.05
CA LYS A 49 -1.80 18.71 -4.02
C LYS A 49 -1.13 19.08 -2.69
N LEU A 50 -1.48 20.24 -2.13
CA LEU A 50 -0.97 20.65 -0.81
C LEU A 50 -1.47 19.72 0.29
N PHE A 51 -2.76 19.36 0.26
CA PHE A 51 -3.35 18.41 1.20
C PHE A 51 -2.65 17.05 1.15
N ASP A 52 -2.45 16.51 -0.06
CA ASP A 52 -1.73 15.25 -0.28
C ASP A 52 -0.27 15.34 0.23
N LEU A 53 0.41 16.45 -0.01
CA LEU A 53 1.79 16.66 0.46
C LEU A 53 1.86 16.72 2.00
N VAL A 54 0.90 17.40 2.63
CA VAL A 54 0.81 17.47 4.10
C VAL A 54 0.51 16.09 4.69
N LEU A 55 -0.41 15.34 4.11
CA LEU A 55 -0.68 13.95 4.53
C LEU A 55 0.57 13.08 4.40
N LEU A 56 1.24 13.16 3.26
CA LEU A 56 2.49 12.44 3.01
C LEU A 56 3.54 12.76 4.10
N ALA A 57 3.74 14.04 4.38
CA ALA A 57 4.69 14.48 5.41
C ALA A 57 4.31 13.95 6.80
N LEU A 58 3.02 14.00 7.17
CA LEU A 58 2.53 13.48 8.44
C LEU A 58 2.68 11.96 8.56
N ILE A 59 2.46 11.21 7.48
CA ILE A 59 2.70 9.77 7.45
C ILE A 59 4.18 9.47 7.71
N VAL A 60 5.08 10.14 6.98
CA VAL A 60 6.54 9.95 7.15
C VAL A 60 6.99 10.31 8.56
N ILE A 61 6.53 11.45 9.10
CA ILE A 61 6.83 11.87 10.46
C ILE A 61 6.32 10.83 11.47
N SER A 62 5.07 10.34 11.29
CA SER A 62 4.49 9.31 12.17
C SER A 62 5.32 8.02 12.18
N VAL A 63 5.80 7.58 11.02
CA VAL A 63 6.65 6.38 10.91
C VAL A 63 7.99 6.60 11.59
N ILE A 64 8.63 7.76 11.38
CA ILE A 64 9.89 8.12 12.06
C ILE A 64 9.69 8.14 13.58
N MET A 65 8.58 8.68 14.06
CA MET A 65 8.28 8.71 15.50
C MET A 65 8.14 7.30 16.10
N VAL A 66 7.44 6.39 15.40
CA VAL A 66 7.36 4.97 15.82
C VAL A 66 8.75 4.33 15.87
N MET A 67 9.61 4.62 14.90
CA MET A 67 11.00 4.13 14.91
C MET A 67 11.79 4.69 16.11
N LEU A 68 11.68 5.99 16.38
CA LEU A 68 12.35 6.64 17.53
C LEU A 68 11.85 6.10 18.87
N GLU A 69 10.56 5.79 18.99
CA GLU A 69 9.99 5.21 20.21
C GLU A 69 10.58 3.82 20.54
N THR A 70 11.10 3.10 19.55
CA THR A 70 11.76 1.81 19.77
C THR A 70 13.20 1.92 20.29
N VAL A 71 13.80 3.10 20.17
CA VAL A 71 15.18 3.36 20.65
C VAL A 71 15.16 3.75 22.12
N GLN A 72 15.69 2.90 23.02
CA GLN A 72 15.56 3.05 24.46
C GLN A 72 16.02 4.44 24.99
N GLY A 73 17.20 4.92 24.60
CA GLY A 73 17.71 6.21 25.07
C GLY A 73 16.88 7.42 24.62
N VAL A 74 16.32 7.39 23.43
CA VAL A 74 15.46 8.47 22.89
C VAL A 74 14.11 8.49 23.58
N ASN A 75 13.55 7.30 23.83
CA ASN A 75 12.24 7.18 24.48
C ASN A 75 12.26 7.71 25.92
N GLU A 76 13.33 7.49 26.69
CA GLU A 76 13.43 8.00 28.07
C GLU A 76 13.44 9.53 28.13
N HIS A 77 14.12 10.21 27.21
CA HIS A 77 14.26 11.67 27.22
C HIS A 77 13.10 12.42 26.54
N LEU A 78 12.53 11.84 25.48
CA LEU A 78 11.55 12.52 24.62
C LEU A 78 10.14 11.93 24.69
N HIS A 79 9.88 10.99 25.61
CA HIS A 79 8.60 10.27 25.68
C HIS A 79 7.38 11.22 25.70
N GLY A 80 7.40 12.26 26.50
CA GLY A 80 6.29 13.21 26.59
C GLY A 80 6.02 13.95 25.28
N VAL A 81 7.09 14.35 24.58
CA VAL A 81 6.98 15.04 23.29
C VAL A 81 6.49 14.08 22.21
N LEU A 82 7.01 12.86 22.16
CA LEU A 82 6.60 11.84 21.20
C LEU A 82 5.11 11.51 21.36
N VAL A 83 4.64 11.29 22.59
CA VAL A 83 3.23 11.01 22.89
C VAL A 83 2.33 12.19 22.51
N PHE A 84 2.73 13.43 22.80
CA PHE A 84 1.95 14.62 22.42
C PHE A 84 1.84 14.76 20.91
N MET A 85 2.94 14.67 20.19
CA MET A 85 2.95 14.76 18.72
C MET A 85 2.11 13.65 18.09
N GLU A 86 2.18 12.47 18.65
CA GLU A 86 1.38 11.35 18.23
C GLU A 86 -0.12 11.59 18.38
N TRP A 87 -0.53 12.21 19.47
CA TRP A 87 -1.91 12.64 19.68
C TRP A 87 -2.37 13.60 18.57
N VAL A 88 -1.57 14.61 18.30
CA VAL A 88 -1.86 15.61 17.26
C VAL A 88 -2.05 14.93 15.90
N ILE A 89 -1.12 14.04 15.54
CA ILE A 89 -1.15 13.32 14.28
C ILE A 89 -2.37 12.38 14.22
N THR A 90 -2.67 11.66 15.30
CA THR A 90 -3.81 10.74 15.34
C THR A 90 -5.15 11.48 15.23
N VAL A 91 -5.30 12.62 15.89
CA VAL A 91 -6.50 13.47 15.75
C VAL A 91 -6.65 13.95 14.30
N PHE A 92 -5.55 14.36 13.67
CA PHE A 92 -5.56 14.79 12.25
C PHE A 92 -6.03 13.65 11.32
N PHE A 93 -5.47 12.46 11.44
CA PHE A 93 -5.89 11.29 10.65
C PHE A 93 -7.33 10.85 10.98
N SER A 94 -7.76 10.99 12.24
CA SER A 94 -9.15 10.70 12.60
C SER A 94 -10.13 11.67 11.92
N MET A 95 -9.81 12.95 11.88
CA MET A 95 -10.60 13.95 11.15
C MET A 95 -10.62 13.65 9.64
N GLU A 96 -9.48 13.30 9.08
CA GLU A 96 -9.34 12.93 7.68
C GLU A 96 -10.18 11.70 7.33
N TYR A 97 -10.12 10.64 8.16
CA TYR A 97 -10.93 9.43 7.99
C TYR A 97 -12.43 9.72 8.03
N VAL A 98 -12.87 10.52 8.99
CA VAL A 98 -14.28 10.95 9.08
C VAL A 98 -14.69 11.78 7.85
N LEU A 99 -13.84 12.69 7.37
CA LEU A 99 -14.10 13.45 6.15
C LEU A 99 -14.20 12.55 4.91
N ARG A 100 -13.34 11.54 4.78
CA ARG A 100 -13.42 10.55 3.70
C ARG A 100 -14.74 9.76 3.74
N ILE A 101 -15.21 9.36 4.92
CA ILE A 101 -16.51 8.68 5.09
C ILE A 101 -17.66 9.59 4.67
N ILE A 102 -17.69 10.85 5.13
CA ILE A 102 -18.77 11.81 4.86
C ILE A 102 -18.82 12.18 3.37
N THR A 103 -17.66 12.36 2.73
CA THR A 103 -17.58 12.78 1.33
C THR A 103 -17.84 11.65 0.35
N ASN A 104 -17.68 10.39 0.76
CA ASN A 104 -17.89 9.25 -0.12
C ASN A 104 -19.39 9.04 -0.41
N LYS A 105 -19.75 8.75 -1.67
CA LYS A 105 -21.13 8.44 -2.06
C LYS A 105 -21.66 7.13 -1.45
N LYS A 106 -20.78 6.20 -1.09
CA LYS A 106 -21.10 4.89 -0.49
C LYS A 106 -20.19 4.66 0.72
N PRO A 107 -20.51 5.25 1.90
CA PRO A 107 -19.64 5.23 3.07
C PRO A 107 -19.32 3.81 3.56
N TYR A 108 -20.31 2.91 3.58
CA TYR A 108 -20.08 1.51 3.98
C TYR A 108 -19.09 0.78 3.09
N ARG A 109 -19.13 1.04 1.78
CA ARG A 109 -18.18 0.43 0.83
C ARG A 109 -16.74 0.93 1.05
N TYR A 110 -16.59 2.17 1.51
CA TYR A 110 -15.28 2.71 1.85
C TYR A 110 -14.75 2.09 3.15
N ILE A 111 -15.56 2.05 4.22
CA ILE A 111 -15.17 1.47 5.53
C ILE A 111 -14.67 0.02 5.37
N PHE A 112 -15.34 -0.78 4.55
CA PHE A 112 -14.96 -2.18 4.27
C PHE A 112 -14.00 -2.33 3.07
N SER A 113 -13.50 -1.23 2.51
CA SER A 113 -12.44 -1.29 1.50
C SER A 113 -11.07 -1.50 2.16
N LEU A 114 -10.10 -2.00 1.38
CA LEU A 114 -8.74 -2.18 1.87
C LEU A 114 -8.18 -0.87 2.47
N TYR A 115 -8.38 0.27 1.80
CA TYR A 115 -7.93 1.58 2.26
C TYR A 115 -8.64 2.02 3.55
N GLY A 116 -9.97 1.90 3.62
CA GLY A 116 -10.71 2.26 4.83
C GLY A 116 -10.36 1.39 6.05
N ILE A 117 -10.02 0.12 5.85
CA ILE A 117 -9.54 -0.77 6.91
C ILE A 117 -8.13 -0.36 7.37
N ILE A 118 -7.23 0.00 6.45
CA ILE A 118 -5.89 0.48 6.78
C ILE A 118 -5.97 1.77 7.59
N ASP A 119 -6.76 2.76 7.13
CA ASP A 119 -7.00 4.01 7.86
C ASP A 119 -7.51 3.73 9.29
N LEU A 120 -8.50 2.84 9.42
CA LEU A 120 -9.06 2.49 10.72
C LEU A 120 -8.03 1.82 11.64
N ILE A 121 -7.29 0.82 11.16
CA ILE A 121 -6.25 0.13 11.92
C ILE A 121 -5.16 1.11 12.36
N SER A 122 -4.87 2.12 11.55
CA SER A 122 -3.85 3.13 11.84
C SER A 122 -4.19 4.06 13.01
N ILE A 123 -5.48 4.37 13.21
CA ILE A 123 -5.95 5.27 14.29
C ILE A 123 -6.39 4.51 15.55
N LEU A 124 -6.86 3.26 15.38
CA LEU A 124 -7.47 2.44 16.44
C LEU A 124 -6.56 2.24 17.68
N PRO A 125 -5.25 1.97 17.55
CA PRO A 125 -4.37 1.69 18.69
C PRO A 125 -4.36 2.76 19.75
N MET A 126 -4.44 4.04 19.34
CA MET A 126 -4.43 5.16 20.26
C MET A 126 -5.69 5.20 21.13
N TYR A 127 -6.85 4.97 20.53
CA TYR A 127 -8.12 4.93 21.26
C TYR A 127 -8.24 3.70 22.15
N LEU A 128 -7.75 2.54 21.71
CA LEU A 128 -7.73 1.32 22.52
C LEU A 128 -6.85 1.45 23.77
N SER A 129 -5.78 2.25 23.71
CA SER A 129 -4.91 2.49 24.88
C SER A 129 -5.62 3.15 26.04
N PHE A 130 -6.74 3.87 25.80
CA PHE A 130 -7.57 4.46 26.84
C PHE A 130 -8.56 3.49 27.49
N ILE A 131 -9.02 2.49 26.72
CA ILE A 131 -10.10 1.60 27.16
C ILE A 131 -9.56 0.47 28.04
N THR A 132 -8.27 0.17 27.96
CA THR A 132 -7.64 -0.98 28.64
C THR A 132 -6.67 -0.54 29.75
N PRO A 133 -7.14 -0.12 30.95
CA PRO A 133 -6.27 0.13 32.08
C PRO A 133 -5.87 -1.20 32.76
N GLY A 134 -4.59 -1.48 32.92
CA GLY A 134 -4.09 -2.63 33.68
C GLY A 134 -2.73 -3.16 33.21
N ALA A 135 -2.01 -3.85 34.11
CA ALA A 135 -0.63 -4.31 33.86
C ALA A 135 -0.48 -5.29 32.67
N LYS A 136 -1.48 -6.13 32.40
CA LYS A 136 -1.52 -7.01 31.22
C LYS A 136 -1.79 -6.24 29.90
N ALA A 137 -2.44 -5.08 30.00
CA ALA A 137 -2.69 -4.21 28.86
C ALA A 137 -1.42 -3.54 28.32
N ILE A 138 -0.38 -3.37 29.14
CA ILE A 138 0.87 -2.68 28.74
C ILE A 138 1.56 -3.40 27.57
N SER A 139 1.64 -4.71 27.59
CA SER A 139 2.24 -5.48 26.49
C SER A 139 1.37 -5.45 25.23
N VAL A 140 0.06 -5.55 25.38
CA VAL A 140 -0.91 -5.48 24.27
C VAL A 140 -0.93 -4.08 23.66
N THR A 141 -0.98 -3.03 24.46
CA THR A 141 -0.95 -1.65 23.96
C THR A 141 0.36 -1.32 23.25
N ARG A 142 1.51 -1.86 23.74
CA ARG A 142 2.80 -1.72 23.05
C ARG A 142 2.78 -2.41 21.67
N ALA A 143 2.25 -3.64 21.58
CA ALA A 143 2.11 -4.35 20.33
C ALA A 143 1.13 -3.63 19.38
N LEU A 144 0.00 -3.12 19.90
CA LEU A 144 -0.96 -2.34 19.12
C LEU A 144 -0.35 -1.03 18.59
N ARG A 145 0.55 -0.39 19.34
CA ARG A 145 1.26 0.80 18.85
C ARG A 145 2.06 0.52 17.57
N LEU A 146 2.66 -0.68 17.45
CA LEU A 146 3.39 -1.06 16.23
C LEU A 146 2.48 -1.14 15.00
N LEU A 147 1.17 -1.38 15.16
CA LEU A 147 0.22 -1.36 14.04
C LEU A 147 0.13 0.00 13.34
N ARG A 148 0.58 1.08 13.99
CA ARG A 148 0.63 2.42 13.36
C ARG A 148 1.56 2.48 12.16
N ILE A 149 2.55 1.58 12.06
CA ILE A 149 3.42 1.48 10.89
C ILE A 149 2.63 1.20 9.60
N PHE A 150 1.42 0.62 9.72
CA PHE A 150 0.54 0.41 8.56
C PHE A 150 0.08 1.70 7.90
N ARG A 151 0.22 2.88 8.56
CA ARG A 151 0.03 4.19 7.91
C ARG A 151 0.90 4.36 6.66
N ILE A 152 2.04 3.70 6.60
CA ILE A 152 2.89 3.70 5.40
C ILE A 152 2.15 3.15 4.16
N LEU A 153 1.14 2.28 4.36
CA LEU A 153 0.34 1.73 3.28
C LEU A 153 -0.60 2.78 2.66
N ASP A 154 -0.91 3.87 3.38
CA ASP A 154 -1.71 4.98 2.85
C ASP A 154 -0.95 5.72 1.74
N LEU A 155 0.39 5.65 1.73
CA LEU A 155 1.23 6.16 0.64
C LEU A 155 0.88 5.53 -0.71
N VAL A 156 0.44 4.27 -0.72
CA VAL A 156 0.06 3.56 -1.94
C VAL A 156 -1.13 4.22 -2.63
N SER A 157 -2.02 4.87 -1.86
CA SER A 157 -3.19 5.59 -2.40
C SER A 157 -2.80 6.83 -3.22
N PHE A 158 -1.64 7.44 -2.94
CA PHE A 158 -1.13 8.61 -3.65
C PHE A 158 -0.40 8.27 -4.96
N MET A 159 -0.09 6.99 -5.19
CA MET A 159 0.65 6.54 -6.38
C MET A 159 -0.26 6.32 -7.59
N ASN A 160 -0.98 7.37 -8.04
CA ASN A 160 -1.81 7.29 -9.26
C ASN A 160 -1.01 6.88 -10.51
N GLN A 161 0.31 7.05 -10.52
CA GLN A 161 1.19 6.61 -11.59
C GLN A 161 1.48 5.10 -11.59
N GLY A 162 1.10 4.40 -10.51
CA GLY A 162 1.28 2.95 -10.37
C GLY A 162 0.26 2.09 -11.15
N GLU A 163 -0.78 2.67 -11.74
CA GLU A 163 -1.83 1.90 -12.44
C GLU A 163 -1.27 1.14 -13.66
N GLU A 164 -0.32 1.71 -14.40
CA GLU A 164 0.33 1.01 -15.51
C GLU A 164 1.14 -0.20 -15.02
N LEU A 165 1.91 -0.03 -13.94
CA LEU A 165 2.67 -1.12 -13.31
C LEU A 165 1.74 -2.18 -12.71
N LYS A 166 0.68 -1.76 -12.02
CA LYS A 166 -0.33 -2.66 -11.46
C LYS A 166 -1.03 -3.47 -12.56
N MET A 167 -1.34 -2.86 -13.69
CA MET A 167 -1.91 -3.54 -14.84
C MET A 167 -0.91 -4.54 -15.44
N ALA A 168 0.36 -4.17 -15.61
CA ALA A 168 1.42 -5.06 -16.09
C ALA A 168 1.59 -6.27 -15.17
N LEU A 169 1.64 -6.07 -13.85
CA LEU A 169 1.73 -7.13 -12.86
C LEU A 169 0.49 -8.03 -12.89
N ARG A 170 -0.72 -7.44 -12.97
CA ARG A 170 -1.96 -8.21 -13.05
C ARG A 170 -2.03 -9.08 -14.30
N THR A 171 -1.59 -8.57 -15.45
CA THR A 171 -1.53 -9.32 -16.71
C THR A 171 -0.49 -10.43 -16.65
N SER A 172 0.64 -10.17 -15.97
CA SER A 172 1.75 -11.13 -15.84
C SER A 172 1.58 -12.12 -14.69
N ARG A 173 0.56 -11.98 -13.83
CA ARG A 173 0.43 -12.73 -12.57
C ARG A 173 0.56 -14.25 -12.74
N ASN A 174 -0.08 -14.81 -13.75
CA ASN A 174 -0.06 -16.25 -13.97
C ASN A 174 1.36 -16.75 -14.35
N LYS A 175 2.07 -15.98 -15.17
CA LYS A 175 3.47 -16.27 -15.54
C LYS A 175 4.37 -16.20 -14.32
N ILE A 176 4.17 -15.17 -13.46
CA ILE A 176 4.93 -14.98 -12.23
C ILE A 176 4.64 -16.11 -11.23
N ILE A 177 3.39 -16.51 -11.03
CA ILE A 177 3.01 -17.61 -10.13
C ILE A 177 3.64 -18.93 -10.56
N ILE A 178 3.55 -19.26 -11.86
CA ILE A 178 4.17 -20.47 -12.41
C ILE A 178 5.69 -20.45 -12.20
N PHE A 179 6.32 -19.29 -12.41
CA PHE A 179 7.74 -19.12 -12.20
C PHE A 179 8.13 -19.31 -10.72
N ILE A 180 7.39 -18.67 -9.78
CA ILE A 180 7.65 -18.83 -8.33
C ILE A 180 7.47 -20.29 -7.91
N TYR A 181 6.44 -20.98 -8.41
CA TYR A 181 6.23 -22.38 -8.14
C TYR A 181 7.42 -23.23 -8.63
N PHE A 182 7.89 -23.01 -9.85
CA PHE A 182 9.05 -23.70 -10.42
C PHE A 182 10.32 -23.47 -9.58
N VAL A 183 10.61 -22.22 -9.21
CA VAL A 183 11.75 -21.87 -8.34
C VAL A 183 11.62 -22.54 -6.98
N SER A 184 10.42 -22.56 -6.39
CA SER A 184 10.19 -23.21 -5.09
C SER A 184 10.49 -24.72 -5.15
N VAL A 185 10.07 -25.39 -6.20
CA VAL A 185 10.37 -26.81 -6.43
C VAL A 185 11.89 -27.03 -6.57
N ILE A 186 12.58 -26.19 -7.33
CA ILE A 186 14.03 -26.25 -7.48
C ILE A 186 14.73 -26.05 -6.11
N CYS A 187 14.29 -25.05 -5.32
CA CYS A 187 14.86 -24.81 -3.99
C CYS A 187 14.69 -26.03 -3.05
N VAL A 188 13.53 -26.69 -3.11
CA VAL A 188 13.28 -27.92 -2.32
C VAL A 188 14.21 -29.05 -2.78
N LEU A 189 14.35 -29.28 -4.07
CA LEU A 189 15.21 -30.34 -4.62
C LEU A 189 16.68 -30.08 -4.29
N LEU A 190 17.19 -28.89 -4.61
CA LEU A 190 18.62 -28.57 -4.39
C LEU A 190 18.96 -28.42 -2.92
N GLY A 191 18.04 -27.87 -2.11
CA GLY A 191 18.20 -27.82 -0.65
C GLY A 191 18.22 -29.22 -0.01
N SER A 192 17.34 -30.12 -0.48
CA SER A 192 17.35 -31.51 -0.01
C SER A 192 18.64 -32.27 -0.42
N LEU A 193 19.12 -32.02 -1.62
CA LEU A 193 20.38 -32.58 -2.11
C LEU A 193 21.57 -32.08 -1.26
N MET A 194 21.57 -30.76 -0.95
CA MET A 194 22.61 -30.17 -0.09
C MET A 194 22.59 -30.77 1.34
N TYR A 195 21.39 -31.04 1.89
CA TYR A 195 21.23 -31.71 3.17
C TYR A 195 21.90 -33.09 3.17
N VAL A 196 21.77 -33.85 2.08
CA VAL A 196 22.38 -35.20 1.96
C VAL A 196 23.89 -35.11 1.80
N ILE A 197 24.40 -34.13 1.05
CA ILE A 197 25.86 -34.00 0.76
C ILE A 197 26.61 -33.46 1.98
N GLU A 198 26.12 -32.41 2.61
CA GLU A 198 26.82 -31.71 3.70
C GLU A 198 26.52 -32.30 5.07
N GLY A 199 25.29 -32.75 5.30
CA GLY A 199 24.88 -33.35 6.58
C GLY A 199 24.83 -32.37 7.74
N ARG A 200 24.55 -32.92 8.92
CA ARG A 200 24.39 -32.13 10.15
C ARG A 200 25.70 -31.51 10.67
N GLU A 201 26.81 -32.14 10.41
CA GLU A 201 28.12 -31.71 10.89
C GLU A 201 28.54 -30.37 10.31
N ASN A 202 28.16 -30.10 9.07
CA ASN A 202 28.46 -28.85 8.37
C ASN A 202 27.33 -27.79 8.46
N GLY A 203 26.44 -27.90 9.46
CA GLY A 203 25.39 -26.90 9.70
C GLY A 203 24.08 -27.13 8.96
N PHE A 204 24.01 -28.10 8.03
CA PHE A 204 22.79 -28.50 7.31
C PHE A 204 21.97 -29.49 8.15
N THR A 205 21.47 -29.03 9.31
CA THR A 205 20.88 -29.88 10.35
C THR A 205 19.51 -30.47 9.98
N SER A 206 18.80 -29.90 9.01
CA SER A 206 17.48 -30.35 8.54
C SER A 206 17.23 -29.93 7.11
N ILE A 207 16.32 -30.62 6.40
CA ILE A 207 15.90 -30.25 5.05
C ILE A 207 15.34 -28.82 4.98
N PRO A 208 14.44 -28.35 5.88
CA PRO A 208 13.99 -26.97 5.88
C PRO A 208 15.12 -25.94 6.00
N ARG A 209 16.13 -26.22 6.84
CA ARG A 209 17.30 -25.34 6.99
C ARG A 209 18.14 -25.28 5.71
N SER A 210 18.28 -26.41 5.04
CA SER A 210 19.00 -26.50 3.76
C SER A 210 18.24 -25.80 2.63
N ILE A 211 16.90 -25.88 2.63
CA ILE A 211 16.05 -25.11 1.70
C ILE A 211 16.20 -23.61 1.98
N TYR A 212 16.17 -23.18 3.25
CA TYR A 212 16.43 -21.79 3.64
C TYR A 212 17.78 -21.32 3.06
N TRP A 213 18.86 -22.07 3.26
CA TRP A 213 20.17 -21.77 2.70
C TRP A 213 20.12 -21.64 1.17
N CYS A 214 19.45 -22.57 0.50
CA CYS A 214 19.31 -22.55 -0.96
C CYS A 214 18.59 -21.29 -1.44
N ILE A 215 17.49 -20.89 -0.78
CA ILE A 215 16.76 -19.65 -1.08
C ILE A 215 17.67 -18.43 -0.87
N VAL A 216 18.36 -18.33 0.26
CA VAL A 216 19.25 -17.22 0.59
C VAL A 216 20.38 -17.09 -0.43
N THR A 217 20.92 -18.23 -0.91
CA THR A 217 21.97 -18.28 -1.93
C THR A 217 21.45 -17.91 -3.31
N MET A 218 20.32 -18.48 -3.76
CA MET A 218 19.70 -18.18 -5.06
C MET A 218 19.23 -16.74 -5.19
N THR A 219 18.74 -16.16 -4.10
CA THR A 219 18.31 -14.74 -4.07
C THR A 219 19.48 -13.77 -3.91
N THR A 220 20.72 -14.26 -3.87
CA THR A 220 21.97 -13.50 -3.71
C THR A 220 22.08 -12.71 -2.41
N VAL A 221 21.29 -13.08 -1.37
CA VAL A 221 21.36 -12.45 -0.03
C VAL A 221 22.64 -12.85 0.70
N GLY A 222 22.91 -14.16 0.81
CA GLY A 222 24.18 -14.71 1.31
C GLY A 222 24.52 -14.31 2.76
N TYR A 223 23.65 -14.59 3.74
CA TYR A 223 23.90 -14.24 5.15
C TYR A 223 25.19 -14.85 5.71
N GLY A 224 25.67 -15.98 5.17
CA GLY A 224 26.91 -16.63 5.62
C GLY A 224 26.76 -17.40 6.93
N ASP A 225 25.55 -17.56 7.45
CA ASP A 225 25.23 -18.31 8.67
C ASP A 225 25.37 -19.85 8.48
N ILE A 226 25.27 -20.31 7.23
CA ILE A 226 25.49 -21.67 6.79
C ILE A 226 26.25 -21.62 5.46
N ALA A 227 27.29 -22.43 5.31
CA ALA A 227 28.05 -22.55 4.08
C ALA A 227 28.51 -24.01 3.86
N PRO A 228 28.54 -24.50 2.60
CA PRO A 228 29.03 -25.84 2.30
C PRO A 228 30.53 -25.97 2.59
N ALA A 229 30.91 -27.01 3.31
CA ALA A 229 32.31 -27.31 3.69
C ALA A 229 32.93 -28.36 2.78
N THR A 230 32.13 -29.27 2.22
CA THR A 230 32.65 -30.35 1.35
C THR A 230 32.88 -29.84 -0.09
N THR A 231 33.84 -30.48 -0.78
CA THR A 231 34.11 -30.13 -2.20
C THR A 231 32.90 -30.34 -3.09
N LEU A 232 32.14 -31.42 -2.88
CA LEU A 232 30.90 -31.68 -3.64
C LEU A 232 29.83 -30.64 -3.35
N GLY A 233 29.65 -30.26 -2.07
CA GLY A 233 28.70 -29.21 -1.70
C GLY A 233 29.07 -27.85 -2.27
N GLN A 234 30.37 -27.51 -2.29
CA GLN A 234 30.88 -26.26 -2.89
C GLN A 234 30.66 -26.21 -4.42
N MET A 235 30.87 -27.34 -5.11
CA MET A 235 30.57 -27.45 -6.54
C MET A 235 29.08 -27.26 -6.80
N LEU A 236 28.20 -27.91 -6.03
CA LEU A 236 26.76 -27.75 -6.13
C LEU A 236 26.35 -26.30 -5.80
N ALA A 237 26.94 -25.70 -4.78
CA ALA A 237 26.70 -24.30 -4.42
C ALA A 237 27.05 -23.34 -5.55
N SER A 238 28.16 -23.55 -6.23
CA SER A 238 28.58 -22.75 -7.38
C SER A 238 27.55 -22.82 -8.51
N LEU A 239 27.02 -24.03 -8.79
CA LEU A 239 25.95 -24.21 -9.77
C LEU A 239 24.68 -23.43 -9.37
N ILE A 240 24.29 -23.55 -8.08
CA ILE A 240 23.12 -22.84 -7.51
C ILE A 240 23.28 -21.32 -7.65
N MET A 241 24.47 -20.79 -7.36
CA MET A 241 24.76 -19.35 -7.50
C MET A 241 24.61 -18.88 -8.95
N ILE A 242 25.11 -19.63 -9.92
CA ILE A 242 24.96 -19.29 -11.35
C ILE A 242 23.48 -19.31 -11.77
N LEU A 243 22.72 -20.33 -11.34
CA LEU A 243 21.27 -20.39 -11.58
C LEU A 243 20.52 -19.23 -10.94
N GLY A 244 20.96 -18.76 -9.78
CA GLY A 244 20.37 -17.61 -9.07
C GLY A 244 20.32 -16.33 -9.91
N TYR A 245 21.34 -16.03 -10.69
CA TYR A 245 21.33 -14.88 -11.61
C TYR A 245 20.21 -14.99 -12.65
N GLY A 246 20.01 -16.19 -13.24
CA GLY A 246 18.93 -16.42 -14.20
C GLY A 246 17.54 -16.27 -13.55
N ILE A 247 17.39 -16.71 -12.32
CA ILE A 247 16.14 -16.64 -11.57
C ILE A 247 15.71 -15.20 -11.29
N ILE A 248 16.63 -14.28 -11.03
CA ILE A 248 16.29 -12.85 -10.81
C ILE A 248 15.92 -12.17 -12.14
N ALA A 249 16.56 -12.54 -13.23
CA ALA A 249 16.35 -11.92 -14.53
C ALA A 249 14.96 -12.22 -15.14
N VAL A 250 14.40 -13.42 -14.91
CA VAL A 250 13.16 -13.87 -15.55
C VAL A 250 11.94 -13.04 -15.14
N PRO A 251 11.61 -12.82 -13.83
CA PRO A 251 10.46 -11.99 -13.45
C PRO A 251 10.58 -10.56 -13.96
N THR A 252 11.78 -9.98 -13.87
CA THR A 252 12.06 -8.63 -14.36
C THR A 252 11.80 -8.55 -15.86
N GLY A 253 12.27 -9.52 -16.63
CA GLY A 253 12.03 -9.62 -18.08
C GLY A 253 10.54 -9.76 -18.43
N ILE A 254 9.79 -10.59 -17.70
CA ILE A 254 8.35 -10.80 -17.92
C ILE A 254 7.59 -9.48 -17.71
N VAL A 255 7.83 -8.77 -16.59
CA VAL A 255 7.15 -7.51 -16.26
C VAL A 255 7.54 -6.42 -17.27
N THR A 256 8.83 -6.29 -17.60
CA THR A 256 9.33 -5.30 -18.55
C THR A 256 8.75 -5.52 -19.95
N ALA A 257 8.69 -6.74 -20.41
CA ALA A 257 8.11 -7.07 -21.72
C ALA A 257 6.63 -6.68 -21.78
N GLU A 258 5.85 -6.99 -20.73
CA GLU A 258 4.42 -6.66 -20.69
C GLU A 258 4.20 -5.13 -20.61
N TYR A 259 5.00 -4.44 -19.79
CA TYR A 259 4.97 -2.98 -19.67
C TYR A 259 5.29 -2.29 -21.01
N THR A 260 6.32 -2.77 -21.71
CA THR A 260 6.71 -2.24 -23.02
C THR A 260 5.62 -2.49 -24.06
N LYS A 261 5.02 -3.69 -24.06
CA LYS A 261 3.92 -4.05 -24.96
C LYS A 261 2.72 -3.11 -24.76
N MET A 262 2.34 -2.80 -23.52
CA MET A 262 1.26 -1.86 -23.22
C MET A 262 1.56 -0.45 -23.77
N ARG A 263 2.80 0.02 -23.67
CA ARG A 263 3.21 1.33 -24.20
C ARG A 263 3.22 1.36 -25.74
N THR A 264 3.70 0.31 -26.38
CA THR A 264 3.83 0.24 -27.84
C THR A 264 2.47 0.10 -28.52
N GLN A 265 1.48 -0.49 -27.86
CA GLN A 265 0.11 -0.64 -28.38
C GLN A 265 -0.75 0.63 -28.25
N ARG A 266 -0.22 1.74 -27.68
CA ARG A 266 -0.98 3.01 -27.60
C ARG A 266 -1.28 3.54 -29.01
N ARG A 267 -2.55 3.89 -29.24
CA ARG A 267 -3.03 4.48 -30.50
C ARG A 267 -2.77 5.97 -30.53
N ARG A 268 -2.09 6.47 -31.56
CA ARG A 268 -1.95 7.91 -31.79
C ARG A 268 -3.18 8.44 -32.51
N CYS A 269 -3.73 9.55 -32.01
CA CYS A 269 -4.80 10.27 -32.67
C CYS A 269 -4.25 10.93 -33.93
N LYS A 270 -4.90 10.69 -35.08
CA LYS A 270 -4.50 11.33 -36.35
C LYS A 270 -4.74 12.86 -36.36
N HIS A 271 -5.64 13.37 -35.48
CA HIS A 271 -6.00 14.77 -35.44
C HIS A 271 -5.12 15.62 -34.50
N CYS A 272 -4.84 15.12 -33.26
CA CYS A 272 -4.09 15.87 -32.25
C CYS A 272 -2.79 15.18 -31.80
N ASN A 273 -2.42 14.03 -32.40
CA ASN A 273 -1.23 13.23 -32.11
C ASN A 273 -1.13 12.70 -30.65
N PHE A 274 -2.22 12.82 -29.86
CA PHE A 274 -2.27 12.33 -28.50
C PHE A 274 -2.28 10.79 -28.46
N GLN A 275 -1.53 10.21 -27.50
CA GLN A 275 -1.45 8.76 -27.30
C GLN A 275 -2.63 8.26 -26.47
N ASN A 276 -3.47 7.42 -27.04
CA ASN A 276 -4.64 6.85 -26.41
C ASN A 276 -4.45 5.37 -26.06
N PRO A 277 -5.18 4.84 -25.04
CA PRO A 277 -5.23 3.40 -24.79
C PRO A 277 -5.65 2.61 -26.03
N PRO A 278 -5.20 1.35 -26.20
CA PRO A 278 -5.53 0.54 -27.39
C PRO A 278 -7.04 0.29 -27.56
N GLU A 279 -7.79 0.26 -26.44
CA GLU A 279 -9.24 0.05 -26.44
C GLU A 279 -10.05 1.35 -26.68
N ALA A 280 -9.39 2.50 -26.71
CA ALA A 280 -10.09 3.78 -26.86
C ALA A 280 -10.79 3.89 -28.21
N LYS A 281 -12.11 4.11 -28.20
CA LYS A 281 -12.92 4.37 -29.38
C LYS A 281 -12.83 5.83 -29.83
N TYR A 282 -12.56 6.74 -28.90
CA TYR A 282 -12.43 8.18 -29.12
C TYR A 282 -11.17 8.71 -28.47
N CYS A 283 -10.59 9.76 -29.03
CA CYS A 283 -9.41 10.40 -28.44
C CYS A 283 -9.75 11.10 -27.12
N ASN A 284 -9.01 10.79 -26.08
CA ASN A 284 -9.22 11.38 -24.74
C ASN A 284 -8.94 12.87 -24.68
N GLN A 285 -8.23 13.44 -25.68
CA GLN A 285 -7.87 14.86 -25.69
C GLN A 285 -8.78 15.68 -26.62
N CYS A 286 -9.07 15.22 -27.82
CA CYS A 286 -9.84 16.00 -28.82
C CYS A 286 -11.20 15.40 -29.17
N GLY A 287 -11.58 14.24 -28.63
CA GLY A 287 -12.86 13.59 -28.90
C GLY A 287 -12.99 12.97 -30.30
N SER A 288 -12.00 13.07 -31.18
CA SER A 288 -12.05 12.47 -32.51
C SER A 288 -12.16 10.94 -32.44
N PRO A 289 -12.97 10.29 -33.30
CA PRO A 289 -13.07 8.84 -33.33
C PRO A 289 -11.75 8.19 -33.77
N LEU A 290 -11.35 7.13 -33.08
CA LEU A 290 -10.13 6.34 -33.36
C LEU A 290 -10.51 5.09 -34.17
N ASN A 291 -11.25 5.27 -35.26
CA ASN A 291 -11.96 4.22 -35.99
C ASN A 291 -11.11 3.44 -37.00
N GLU A 292 -10.01 2.81 -36.58
CA GLU A 292 -9.49 1.70 -37.36
C GLU A 292 -8.83 0.67 -36.43
N PRO A 293 -9.18 -0.63 -36.47
CA PRO A 293 -8.37 -1.66 -35.85
C PRO A 293 -6.97 -1.62 -36.49
N ILE A 294 -5.94 -1.73 -35.66
CA ILE A 294 -4.55 -1.89 -36.10
C ILE A 294 -4.54 -3.20 -36.91
N THR A 295 -4.54 -3.11 -38.22
CA THR A 295 -4.27 -4.26 -39.09
C THR A 295 -2.79 -4.61 -38.94
N ASP A 296 -2.46 -5.90 -38.84
CA ASP A 296 -1.10 -6.44 -38.62
C ASP A 296 -0.07 -6.06 -39.72
N VAL A 297 -0.41 -5.14 -40.64
CA VAL A 297 0.42 -4.73 -41.78
C VAL A 297 1.49 -3.70 -41.41
N ASP A 298 1.38 -3.00 -40.27
CA ASP A 298 2.38 -2.01 -39.82
C ASP A 298 3.51 -2.60 -38.95
N LYS A 299 3.65 -3.91 -38.95
CA LYS A 299 4.79 -4.61 -38.32
C LYS A 299 5.86 -4.96 -39.38
N LYS A 300 6.42 -3.97 -40.03
CA LYS A 300 7.68 -4.14 -40.74
C LYS A 300 8.70 -3.11 -40.31
#